data_2886aab8c8810f186fc825e3d77d0e88
#
_entry.id   2886aab8c8810f186fc825e3d77d0e88
#
_cell.length_a   1.000
_cell.length_b   1.000
_cell.length_c   1.000
_cell.angle_alpha   90.00
_cell.angle_beta   90.00
_cell.angle_gamma   90.00
#
_symmetry.space_group_name_H-M   'P 1'
#
loop_
_entity.id
_entity.type
_entity.pdbx_description
1 polymer ?
#
loop_
_entity_poly.entity_id
_entity_poly.type
_entity_poly.pdbx_seq_one_letter_code
_entity_poly.pdbx_strand_id
1 'polypeptide(L)'
;MPFIAAVVLAILASWQFDQLVFGAPLLLLLGWLVLVFRDPIRAVPAVPLGVVSPVDGVVTEVSLPDSGALDGEAHRIVVRVNSLGTYTARCPTEGKIMDFSAAVPDAAAIGSASGLWVQTDEGDDVILQFRGHRFGFAPLAFLGYGERVGQGQ
;
A
#
# COMPACT_ATOMS: atom_id res chain seq x y z
N MET A 1 0.78 12.91 5.89
CA MET A 1 -0.04 13.66 6.87
C MET A 1 -0.03 15.20 6.73
N PRO A 2 0.75 15.84 5.83
CA PRO A 2 0.77 17.31 5.73
C PRO A 2 -0.57 17.92 5.30
N PHE A 3 -1.36 17.21 4.47
CA PHE A 3 -2.66 17.69 4.00
C PHE A 3 -3.70 17.80 5.11
N ILE A 4 -3.75 16.85 6.04
CA ILE A 4 -4.67 16.89 7.19
C ILE A 4 -4.32 18.09 8.07
N ALA A 5 -3.03 18.32 8.33
CA ALA A 5 -2.58 19.47 9.09
C ALA A 5 -2.95 20.80 8.41
N ALA A 6 -2.79 20.90 7.08
CA ALA A 6 -3.17 22.10 6.32
C ALA A 6 -4.69 22.37 6.40
N VAL A 7 -5.54 21.33 6.30
CA VAL A 7 -6.99 21.49 6.42
C VAL A 7 -7.39 21.91 7.84
N VAL A 8 -6.78 21.35 8.88
CA VAL A 8 -7.01 21.76 10.27
C VAL A 8 -6.64 23.22 10.49
N LEU A 9 -5.49 23.67 9.98
CA LEU A 9 -5.09 25.07 10.06
C LEU A 9 -6.07 26.00 9.32
N ALA A 10 -6.58 25.59 8.16
CA ALA A 10 -7.58 26.35 7.42
C ALA A 10 -8.92 26.47 8.20
N ILE A 11 -9.34 25.40 8.89
CA ILE A 11 -10.54 25.42 9.76
C ILE A 11 -10.34 26.41 10.91
N LEU A 12 -9.19 26.37 11.59
CA LEU A 12 -8.87 27.27 12.68
C LEU A 12 -8.83 28.73 12.20
N ALA A 13 -8.26 28.99 11.03
CA ALA A 13 -8.22 30.31 10.43
C ALA A 13 -9.65 30.81 10.08
N SER A 14 -10.51 29.94 9.52
CA SER A 14 -11.89 30.33 9.18
C SER A 14 -12.70 30.72 10.42
N TRP A 15 -12.46 30.09 11.55
CA TRP A 15 -13.08 30.46 12.83
C TRP A 15 -12.63 31.84 13.33
N GLN A 16 -11.33 32.14 13.21
CA GLN A 16 -10.77 33.44 13.62
C GLN A 16 -11.36 34.61 12.83
N PHE A 17 -11.76 34.39 11.58
CA PHE A 17 -12.32 35.40 10.69
C PHE A 17 -13.84 35.43 10.63
N ASP A 18 -14.53 34.72 11.53
CA ASP A 18 -16.00 34.61 11.60
C ASP A 18 -16.67 34.18 10.26
N GLN A 19 -15.93 33.45 9.43
CA GLN A 19 -16.38 32.98 8.12
C GLN A 19 -16.86 31.52 8.20
N LEU A 20 -17.93 31.27 8.95
CA LEU A 20 -18.54 29.94 9.12
C LEU A 20 -18.93 29.27 7.80
N VAL A 21 -19.16 30.05 6.74
CA VAL A 21 -19.50 29.53 5.40
C VAL A 21 -18.38 28.65 4.83
N PHE A 22 -17.12 28.92 5.15
CA PHE A 22 -16.00 28.08 4.71
C PHE A 22 -15.67 26.95 5.68
N GLY A 23 -16.15 27.00 6.90
CA GLY A 23 -15.91 25.98 7.91
C GLY A 23 -16.56 24.63 7.59
N ALA A 24 -17.82 24.66 7.12
CA ALA A 24 -18.56 23.44 6.81
C ALA A 24 -17.92 22.60 5.69
N PRO A 25 -17.57 23.15 4.52
CA PRO A 25 -16.91 22.36 3.47
C PRO A 25 -15.51 21.88 3.89
N LEU A 26 -14.78 22.62 4.71
CA LEU A 26 -13.50 22.19 5.25
C LEU A 26 -13.64 21.02 6.23
N LEU A 27 -14.66 21.00 7.06
CA LEU A 27 -14.97 19.88 7.95
C LEU A 27 -15.33 18.60 7.16
N LEU A 28 -16.13 18.75 6.10
CA LEU A 28 -16.46 17.64 5.20
C LEU A 28 -15.20 17.09 4.51
N LEU A 29 -14.34 17.99 4.04
CA LEU A 29 -13.04 17.59 3.44
C LEU A 29 -12.16 16.88 4.45
N LEU A 30 -12.09 17.37 5.69
CA LEU A 30 -11.31 16.73 6.77
C LEU A 30 -11.87 15.34 7.06
N GLY A 31 -13.18 15.19 7.22
CA GLY A 31 -13.82 13.90 7.44
C GLY A 31 -13.54 12.93 6.30
N TRP A 32 -13.63 13.39 5.06
CA TRP A 32 -13.28 12.59 3.90
C TRP A 32 -11.81 12.16 3.89
N LEU A 33 -10.87 13.08 4.18
CA LEU A 33 -9.44 12.75 4.28
C LEU A 33 -9.16 11.73 5.39
N VAL A 34 -9.79 11.87 6.55
CA VAL A 34 -9.65 10.90 7.65
C VAL A 34 -10.17 9.52 7.23
N LEU A 35 -11.31 9.44 6.54
CA LEU A 35 -11.85 8.18 6.02
C LEU A 35 -10.92 7.53 5.00
N VAL A 36 -10.35 8.33 4.10
CA VAL A 36 -9.47 7.85 3.04
C VAL A 36 -8.12 7.37 3.59
N PHE A 37 -7.55 8.10 4.55
CA PHE A 37 -6.22 7.80 5.11
C PHE A 37 -6.27 7.01 6.42
N ARG A 38 -7.44 6.48 6.80
CA ARG A 38 -7.53 5.59 7.96
C ARG A 38 -6.79 4.29 7.70
N ASP A 39 -6.12 3.79 8.71
CA ASP A 39 -5.52 2.45 8.73
C ASP A 39 -6.29 1.56 9.72
N PRO A 40 -7.28 0.78 9.28
CA PRO A 40 -8.02 -0.10 10.17
C PRO A 40 -7.14 -1.24 10.64
N ILE A 41 -7.35 -1.67 11.88
CA ILE A 41 -6.74 -2.87 12.41
C ILE A 41 -7.32 -4.06 11.65
N ARG A 42 -6.43 -4.83 11.00
CA ARG A 42 -6.81 -6.05 10.28
C ARG A 42 -6.44 -7.27 11.11
N ALA A 43 -7.37 -8.21 11.20
CA ALA A 43 -7.06 -9.51 11.76
C ALA A 43 -6.20 -10.28 10.75
N VAL A 44 -4.97 -10.57 11.12
CA VAL A 44 -4.09 -11.44 10.34
C VAL A 44 -4.45 -12.89 10.68
N PRO A 45 -4.88 -13.72 9.71
CA PRO A 45 -5.14 -15.14 9.99
C PRO A 45 -3.83 -15.83 10.37
N ALA A 46 -3.87 -16.64 11.42
CA ALA A 46 -2.73 -17.42 11.85
C ALA A 46 -2.55 -18.64 10.92
N VAL A 47 -2.02 -18.39 9.75
CA VAL A 47 -1.69 -19.43 8.75
C VAL A 47 -0.17 -19.54 8.67
N PRO A 48 0.44 -20.53 9.32
CA PRO A 48 1.87 -20.74 9.21
C PRO A 48 2.27 -20.95 7.74
N LEU A 49 3.33 -20.32 7.29
CA LEU A 49 3.86 -20.40 5.92
C LEU A 49 2.87 -19.94 4.83
N GLY A 50 1.79 -19.30 5.20
CA GLY A 50 0.79 -18.79 4.27
C GLY A 50 1.12 -17.41 3.74
N VAL A 51 0.65 -17.10 2.54
CA VAL A 51 0.69 -15.75 1.97
C VAL A 51 -0.66 -15.09 2.20
N VAL A 52 -0.70 -13.97 2.92
CA VAL A 52 -1.93 -13.21 3.15
C VAL A 52 -2.05 -12.06 2.17
N SER A 53 -3.27 -11.61 1.91
CA SER A 53 -3.47 -10.45 1.04
C SER A 53 -2.85 -9.19 1.67
N PRO A 54 -1.97 -8.50 0.95
CA PRO A 54 -1.33 -7.30 1.47
C PRO A 54 -2.27 -6.10 1.56
N VAL A 55 -3.40 -6.14 0.84
CA VAL A 55 -4.34 -5.04 0.70
C VAL A 55 -5.79 -5.54 0.72
N ASP A 56 -6.72 -4.64 1.06
CA ASP A 56 -8.15 -4.90 0.90
C ASP A 56 -8.56 -4.63 -0.54
N GLY A 57 -9.09 -5.65 -1.20
CA GLY A 57 -9.45 -5.51 -2.60
C GLY A 57 -10.17 -6.74 -3.15
N VAL A 58 -10.35 -6.73 -4.45
CA VAL A 58 -10.96 -7.84 -5.20
C VAL A 58 -9.88 -8.48 -6.06
N VAL A 59 -9.72 -9.80 -5.96
CA VAL A 59 -8.86 -10.56 -6.85
C VAL A 59 -9.45 -10.49 -8.25
N THR A 60 -8.68 -9.96 -9.19
CA THR A 60 -9.12 -9.79 -10.59
C THR A 60 -8.48 -10.80 -11.53
N GLU A 61 -7.32 -11.31 -11.16
CA GLU A 61 -6.59 -12.28 -11.99
C GLU A 61 -5.80 -13.23 -11.09
N VAL A 62 -5.80 -14.50 -11.47
CA VAL A 62 -4.89 -15.52 -10.94
C VAL A 62 -4.30 -16.23 -12.15
N SER A 63 -2.99 -16.16 -12.32
CA SER A 63 -2.29 -16.73 -13.47
C SER A 63 -0.97 -17.39 -13.04
N LEU A 64 -0.52 -18.30 -13.87
CA LEU A 64 0.78 -18.97 -13.79
C LEU A 64 1.59 -18.52 -15.01
N PRO A 65 2.23 -17.36 -14.97
CA PRO A 65 3.07 -16.94 -16.08
C PRO A 65 4.33 -17.83 -16.14
N ASP A 66 4.78 -18.09 -17.37
CA ASP A 66 5.99 -18.89 -17.63
C ASP A 66 7.26 -18.19 -17.12
N SER A 67 7.18 -16.88 -16.87
CA SER A 67 8.25 -16.08 -16.27
C SER A 67 7.68 -15.12 -15.24
N GLY A 68 8.20 -15.20 -14.02
CA GLY A 68 7.93 -14.24 -12.95
C GLY A 68 8.81 -12.98 -13.06
N ALA A 69 8.77 -12.13 -12.02
CA ALA A 69 9.72 -11.02 -11.87
C ALA A 69 11.12 -11.52 -11.53
N LEU A 70 11.24 -12.74 -11.03
CA LEU A 70 12.47 -13.52 -10.87
C LEU A 70 12.41 -14.68 -11.86
N ASP A 71 13.58 -15.23 -12.19
CA ASP A 71 13.68 -16.40 -13.06
C ASP A 71 13.00 -17.60 -12.41
N GLY A 72 12.00 -18.17 -13.09
CA GLY A 72 11.29 -19.36 -12.62
C GLY A 72 9.76 -19.27 -12.79
N GLU A 73 9.10 -20.38 -12.52
CA GLU A 73 7.63 -20.43 -12.46
C GLU A 73 7.12 -19.66 -11.24
N ALA A 74 6.12 -18.82 -11.43
CA ALA A 74 5.56 -18.01 -10.37
C ALA A 74 4.03 -18.01 -10.40
N HIS A 75 3.40 -17.98 -9.23
CA HIS A 75 1.97 -17.69 -9.10
C HIS A 75 1.77 -16.17 -9.07
N ARG A 76 0.98 -15.67 -10.00
CA ARG A 76 0.64 -14.26 -10.08
C ARG A 76 -0.80 -14.03 -9.65
N ILE A 77 -0.98 -13.21 -8.63
CA ILE A 77 -2.30 -12.81 -8.12
C ILE A 77 -2.41 -11.30 -8.22
N VAL A 78 -3.39 -10.84 -8.99
CA VAL A 78 -3.66 -9.41 -9.15
C VAL A 78 -4.84 -9.02 -8.28
N VAL A 79 -4.61 -8.10 -7.35
CA VAL A 79 -5.63 -7.57 -6.45
C VAL A 79 -5.90 -6.12 -6.81
N ARG A 80 -7.13 -5.81 -7.18
CA ARG A 80 -7.60 -4.44 -7.41
C ARG A 80 -8.06 -3.83 -6.10
N VAL A 81 -7.34 -2.83 -5.64
CA VAL A 81 -7.66 -2.09 -4.40
C VAL A 81 -8.93 -1.28 -4.58
N ASN A 82 -9.81 -1.29 -3.59
CA ASN A 82 -11.01 -0.48 -3.59
C ASN A 82 -10.66 1.01 -3.51
N SER A 83 -11.47 1.83 -4.19
CA SER A 83 -11.26 3.29 -4.24
C SER A 83 -11.37 3.99 -2.90
N LEU A 84 -12.13 3.46 -1.97
CA LEU A 84 -12.28 3.96 -0.61
C LEU A 84 -11.55 3.07 0.42
N GLY A 85 -10.75 2.13 -0.08
CA GLY A 85 -9.95 1.24 0.74
C GLY A 85 -8.78 1.94 1.40
N THR A 86 -8.10 1.20 2.27
CA THR A 86 -6.91 1.69 2.95
C THR A 86 -5.74 1.86 1.98
N TYR A 87 -4.93 2.89 2.23
CA TYR A 87 -3.72 3.18 1.46
C TYR A 87 -2.47 2.48 2.01
N THR A 88 -2.65 1.66 3.03
CA THR A 88 -1.57 0.88 3.63
C THR A 88 -1.57 -0.53 3.07
N ALA A 89 -0.44 -0.95 2.54
CA ALA A 89 -0.16 -2.34 2.23
C ALA A 89 0.66 -2.94 3.37
N ARG A 90 0.38 -4.19 3.71
CA ARG A 90 1.07 -4.92 4.75
C ARG A 90 1.88 -6.06 4.14
N CYS A 91 2.88 -6.53 4.87
CA CYS A 91 3.71 -7.61 4.39
C CYS A 91 2.89 -8.90 4.20
N PRO A 92 2.93 -9.54 3.01
CA PRO A 92 2.11 -10.71 2.73
C PRO A 92 2.58 -11.98 3.44
N THR A 93 3.85 -12.04 3.82
CA THR A 93 4.47 -13.20 4.47
C THR A 93 5.51 -12.74 5.48
N GLU A 94 5.93 -13.61 6.36
CA GLU A 94 7.11 -13.38 7.19
C GLU A 94 8.38 -13.65 6.39
N GLY A 95 9.45 -12.93 6.70
CA GLY A 95 10.72 -13.08 6.00
C GLY A 95 11.62 -11.86 6.12
N LYS A 96 12.61 -11.80 5.24
CA LYS A 96 13.60 -10.73 5.15
C LYS A 96 13.38 -9.88 3.91
N ILE A 97 13.44 -8.58 4.06
CA ILE A 97 13.33 -7.65 2.93
C ILE A 97 14.64 -7.66 2.13
N MET A 98 14.52 -8.02 0.85
CA MET A 98 15.64 -8.14 -0.07
C MET A 98 15.77 -6.92 -0.99
N ASP A 99 14.65 -6.29 -1.39
CA ASP A 99 14.68 -5.07 -2.21
C ASP A 99 13.33 -4.36 -2.16
N PHE A 100 13.34 -3.04 -2.40
CA PHE A 100 12.15 -2.20 -2.55
C PHE A 100 11.85 -1.81 -3.99
N SER A 101 12.83 -1.95 -4.86
CA SER A 101 12.72 -1.63 -6.28
C SER A 101 12.55 -2.87 -7.14
N ALA A 102 12.03 -3.98 -6.58
CA ALA A 102 11.88 -5.24 -7.29
C ALA A 102 11.41 -4.97 -8.73
N ALA A 103 12.41 -4.75 -9.57
CA ALA A 103 12.25 -4.21 -10.91
C ALA A 103 11.50 -5.24 -11.73
N VAL A 104 10.30 -4.89 -12.12
CA VAL A 104 9.72 -5.53 -13.29
C VAL A 104 10.55 -5.04 -14.47
N PRO A 105 11.10 -5.92 -15.32
CA PRO A 105 11.84 -5.52 -16.51
C PRO A 105 11.07 -4.51 -17.40
N ASP A 106 9.74 -4.53 -17.37
CA ASP A 106 8.84 -3.61 -18.08
C ASP A 106 8.43 -2.35 -17.28
N ALA A 107 8.89 -2.17 -16.04
CA ALA A 107 8.51 -1.02 -15.22
C ALA A 107 9.05 0.32 -15.75
N ALA A 108 10.06 0.29 -16.60
CA ALA A 108 10.57 1.48 -17.29
C ALA A 108 9.52 2.13 -18.24
N ALA A 109 8.51 1.36 -18.68
CA ALA A 109 7.46 1.86 -19.58
C ALA A 109 6.26 2.48 -18.85
N ILE A 110 6.09 2.25 -17.53
CA ILE A 110 4.90 2.65 -16.78
C ILE A 110 5.28 3.38 -15.47
N GLY A 111 6.17 4.36 -15.54
CA GLY A 111 6.50 5.27 -14.44
C GLY A 111 6.59 4.60 -13.06
N SER A 112 7.79 4.47 -12.54
CA SER A 112 8.19 4.04 -11.18
C SER A 112 7.21 3.05 -10.49
N ALA A 113 7.17 1.80 -10.95
CA ALA A 113 6.57 0.73 -10.20
C ALA A 113 7.45 0.45 -8.98
N SER A 114 7.00 0.84 -7.82
CA SER A 114 7.61 0.45 -6.56
C SER A 114 7.15 -0.96 -6.24
N GLY A 115 8.06 -1.82 -5.86
CA GLY A 115 7.79 -3.18 -5.43
C GLY A 115 8.49 -3.48 -4.10
N LEU A 116 8.09 -4.54 -3.47
CA LEU A 116 8.72 -5.09 -2.27
C LEU A 116 9.06 -6.55 -2.56
N TRP A 117 10.30 -6.92 -2.37
CA TRP A 117 10.75 -8.29 -2.44
C TRP A 117 11.04 -8.79 -1.03
N VAL A 118 10.33 -9.83 -0.61
CA VAL A 118 10.51 -10.52 0.66
C VAL A 118 10.93 -11.96 0.38
N GLN A 119 12.00 -12.40 1.02
CA GLN A 119 12.42 -13.79 1.00
C GLN A 119 12.03 -14.44 2.33
N THR A 120 11.31 -15.55 2.26
CA THR A 120 10.94 -16.34 3.44
C THR A 120 12.15 -17.08 4.03
N ASP A 121 12.01 -17.59 5.24
CA ASP A 121 13.08 -18.40 5.86
C ASP A 121 13.26 -19.75 5.16
N GLU A 122 12.25 -20.24 4.42
CA GLU A 122 12.30 -21.43 3.58
C GLU A 122 13.01 -21.20 2.24
N GLY A 123 13.28 -19.95 1.89
CA GLY A 123 13.92 -19.56 0.64
C GLY A 123 12.94 -19.24 -0.49
N ASP A 124 11.65 -19.18 -0.22
CA ASP A 124 10.65 -18.75 -1.19
C ASP A 124 10.69 -17.23 -1.36
N ASP A 125 10.54 -16.77 -2.59
CA ASP A 125 10.52 -15.36 -2.94
C ASP A 125 9.11 -14.85 -3.17
N VAL A 126 8.72 -13.81 -2.44
CA VAL A 126 7.41 -13.15 -2.59
C VAL A 126 7.62 -11.71 -3.03
N ILE A 127 7.10 -11.38 -4.21
CA ILE A 127 7.22 -10.06 -4.79
C ILE A 127 5.89 -9.35 -4.80
N LEU A 128 5.81 -8.23 -4.10
CA LEU A 128 4.65 -7.34 -4.08
C LEU A 128 4.92 -6.18 -5.03
N GLN A 129 4.10 -6.05 -6.08
CA GLN A 129 4.21 -4.98 -7.07
C GLN A 129 3.04 -4.03 -6.95
N PHE A 130 3.32 -2.74 -6.86
CA PHE A 130 2.31 -1.69 -6.88
C PHE A 130 2.18 -1.11 -8.28
N ARG A 131 1.00 -1.23 -8.89
CA ARG A 131 0.70 -0.64 -10.19
C ARG A 131 -0.31 0.48 -10.03
N GLY A 132 0.01 1.61 -10.65
CA GLY A 132 -0.83 2.80 -10.59
C GLY A 132 -0.68 3.56 -9.28
N HIS A 133 -0.55 4.86 -9.40
CA HIS A 133 -0.47 5.76 -8.26
C HIS A 133 -1.77 6.53 -8.17
N ARG A 134 -2.46 6.40 -7.06
CA ARG A 134 -3.61 7.22 -6.80
C ARG A 134 -3.13 8.60 -6.40
N PHE A 135 -3.68 9.63 -7.01
CA PHE A 135 -3.28 11.03 -6.80
C PHE A 135 -1.78 11.32 -7.06
N GLY A 136 -1.07 10.49 -7.83
CA GLY A 136 0.33 10.71 -8.16
C GLY A 136 1.33 10.50 -7.03
N PHE A 137 0.91 9.95 -5.89
CA PHE A 137 1.83 9.67 -4.78
C PHE A 137 2.43 8.28 -4.93
N ALA A 138 3.75 8.22 -4.96
CA ALA A 138 4.48 6.95 -4.93
C ALA A 138 4.31 6.27 -3.56
N PRO A 139 4.29 4.92 -3.50
CA PRO A 139 4.33 4.20 -2.25
C PRO A 139 5.57 4.57 -1.44
N LEU A 140 5.39 4.72 -0.13
CA LEU A 140 6.48 4.95 0.81
C LEU A 140 6.64 3.71 1.68
N ALA A 141 7.82 3.12 1.65
CA ALA A 141 8.17 2.03 2.55
C ALA A 141 8.57 2.58 3.92
N PHE A 142 8.07 1.95 4.98
CA PHE A 142 8.43 2.25 6.36
C PHE A 142 9.46 1.26 6.93
N LEU A 143 9.91 0.33 6.12
CA LEU A 143 10.81 -0.77 6.48
C LEU A 143 12.15 -0.59 5.76
N GLY A 144 13.22 -1.13 6.33
CA GLY A 144 14.57 -1.06 5.79
C GLY A 144 15.00 -2.31 5.02
N TYR A 145 15.96 -2.15 4.11
CA TYR A 145 16.63 -3.29 3.47
C TYR A 145 17.26 -4.20 4.51
N GLY A 146 17.08 -5.51 4.39
CA GLY A 146 17.61 -6.51 5.31
C GLY A 146 16.84 -6.66 6.61
N GLU A 147 15.79 -5.85 6.84
CA GLU A 147 14.92 -5.95 8.00
C GLU A 147 14.05 -7.21 7.93
N ARG A 148 13.85 -7.85 9.08
CA ARG A 148 12.88 -8.96 9.20
C ARG A 148 11.51 -8.41 9.49
N VAL A 149 10.54 -8.95 8.80
CA VAL A 149 9.13 -8.57 8.91
C VAL A 149 8.27 -9.77 9.23
N GLY A 150 7.23 -9.53 10.01
CA GLY A 150 6.20 -10.51 10.27
C GLY A 150 5.07 -10.43 9.25
N GLN A 151 4.32 -11.51 9.13
CA GLN A 151 3.11 -11.57 8.32
C GLN A 151 2.10 -10.52 8.79
N GLY A 152 1.61 -9.68 7.89
CA GLY A 152 0.62 -8.65 8.20
C GLY A 152 1.17 -7.38 8.89
N GLN A 153 2.49 -7.27 9.01
CA GLN A 153 3.17 -6.08 9.54
C GLN A 153 3.17 -4.92 8.55
#